data_ecc00805e45856bafc0ad700c30a96ed
#
_entry.id   ecc00805e45856bafc0ad700c30a96ed
#
_cell.length_a   1.000
_cell.length_b   1.000
_cell.length_c   1.000
_cell.angle_alpha   90.00
_cell.angle_beta   90.00
_cell.angle_gamma   90.00
#
_symmetry.space_group_name_H-M   'P 1'
#
loop_
_entity.id
_entity.type
_entity.pdbx_description
1 polymer ?
#
loop_
_entity_poly.entity_id
_entity_poly.type
_entity_poly.pdbx_seq_one_letter_code
_entity_poly.pdbx_strand_id
1 'polypeptide(L)'
;MEAEELTVRFAKEADIPRIVELLRQVNNVHQQLRPDLFLPDHTKYAAPEIKRMLRLHDTVILVAVDAQGLVLGYLFAFLKQIRGDNLVSRRSMHIDDLCVDAAVRHSGVGRRLLEQAVECAGQLGCADITLNVWEGNEDAISFYRNHGFAPKSHILEMKL
;
A
#
# COMPACT_ATOMS: atom_id res chain seq x y z
N MET A 1 3.86 -22.91 -9.83
CA MET A 1 4.79 -22.63 -8.72
C MET A 1 4.17 -23.28 -7.49
N GLU A 2 4.83 -24.26 -6.97
CA GLU A 2 4.53 -24.74 -5.61
C GLU A 2 4.60 -23.49 -4.72
N ALA A 3 3.80 -23.44 -3.67
CA ALA A 3 3.77 -22.34 -2.71
C ALA A 3 5.13 -22.27 -2.01
N GLU A 4 6.14 -21.79 -2.75
CA GLU A 4 7.41 -21.38 -2.17
C GLU A 4 7.09 -20.36 -1.09
N GLU A 5 7.65 -20.59 0.04
CA GLU A 5 7.41 -19.99 1.35
C GLU A 5 7.38 -18.45 1.28
N LEU A 6 6.22 -17.90 0.91
CA LEU A 6 5.98 -16.46 0.90
C LEU A 6 5.81 -15.99 2.34
N THR A 7 6.74 -15.17 2.81
CA THR A 7 6.70 -14.57 4.13
C THR A 7 6.34 -13.09 4.05
N VAL A 8 5.37 -12.65 4.87
CA VAL A 8 5.08 -11.21 5.06
C VAL A 8 5.62 -10.80 6.42
N ARG A 9 6.38 -9.73 6.44
CA ARG A 9 7.00 -9.17 7.65
C ARG A 9 7.12 -7.65 7.57
N PHE A 10 7.43 -7.01 8.69
CA PHE A 10 7.80 -5.60 8.68
C PHE A 10 9.08 -5.38 7.86
N ALA A 11 9.08 -4.26 7.12
CA ALA A 11 10.23 -3.84 6.33
C ALA A 11 11.41 -3.42 7.23
N LYS A 12 12.61 -3.58 6.71
CA LYS A 12 13.87 -3.14 7.33
C LYS A 12 14.73 -2.35 6.34
N GLU A 13 15.75 -1.69 6.82
CA GLU A 13 16.58 -0.82 5.97
C GLU A 13 17.15 -1.55 4.75
N ALA A 14 17.48 -2.83 4.87
CA ALA A 14 17.99 -3.63 3.75
C ALA A 14 16.97 -3.81 2.61
N ASP A 15 15.68 -3.64 2.87
CA ASP A 15 14.63 -3.77 1.85
C ASP A 15 14.46 -2.49 1.02
N ILE A 16 14.97 -1.35 1.49
CA ILE A 16 14.74 -0.03 0.87
C ILE A 16 15.08 0.02 -0.61
N PRO A 17 16.24 -0.48 -1.08
CA PRO A 17 16.56 -0.42 -2.51
C PRO A 17 15.50 -1.09 -3.38
N ARG A 18 15.01 -2.26 -2.96
CA ARG A 18 13.99 -2.99 -3.70
C ARG A 18 12.61 -2.33 -3.61
N ILE A 19 12.28 -1.76 -2.45
CA ILE A 19 11.04 -0.97 -2.28
C ILE A 19 11.04 0.22 -3.25
N VAL A 20 12.15 0.92 -3.41
CA VAL A 20 12.27 2.06 -4.35
C VAL A 20 12.05 1.62 -5.80
N GLU A 21 12.56 0.46 -6.21
CA GLU A 21 12.30 -0.10 -7.54
C GLU A 21 10.81 -0.36 -7.76
N LEU A 22 10.13 -0.94 -6.77
CA LEU A 22 8.70 -1.21 -6.82
C LEU A 22 7.86 0.07 -6.80
N LEU A 23 8.27 1.09 -6.04
CA LEU A 23 7.65 2.43 -6.05
C LEU A 23 7.69 3.04 -7.46
N ARG A 24 8.76 2.84 -8.19
CA ARG A 24 8.86 3.28 -9.59
C ARG A 24 7.88 2.55 -10.49
N GLN A 25 7.72 1.24 -10.31
CA GLN A 25 6.75 0.46 -11.07
C GLN A 25 5.32 0.99 -10.87
N VAL A 26 4.89 1.22 -9.63
CA VAL A 26 3.53 1.70 -9.35
C VAL A 26 3.33 3.14 -9.82
N ASN A 27 4.36 3.99 -9.70
CA ASN A 27 4.29 5.35 -10.25
C ASN A 27 4.06 5.35 -11.77
N ASN A 28 4.69 4.43 -12.49
CA ASN A 28 4.48 4.30 -13.94
C ASN A 28 3.04 3.89 -14.28
N VAL A 29 2.40 3.06 -13.47
CA VAL A 29 0.97 2.74 -13.62
C VAL A 29 0.12 4.00 -13.43
N HIS A 30 0.36 4.78 -12.37
CA HIS A 30 -0.36 6.02 -12.12
C HIS A 30 -0.12 7.06 -13.22
N GLN A 31 1.12 7.15 -13.72
CA GLN A 31 1.48 8.06 -14.82
C GLN A 31 0.73 7.71 -16.12
N GLN A 32 0.54 6.44 -16.42
CA GLN A 32 -0.25 6.01 -17.57
C GLN A 32 -1.72 6.39 -17.43
N LEU A 33 -2.29 6.29 -16.22
CA LEU A 33 -3.67 6.67 -15.93
C LEU A 33 -3.88 8.19 -15.93
N ARG A 34 -2.94 8.92 -15.34
CA ARG A 34 -3.02 10.36 -15.13
C ARG A 34 -1.69 11.03 -15.46
N PRO A 35 -1.32 11.10 -16.77
CA PRO A 35 -0.08 11.75 -17.20
C PRO A 35 -0.06 13.27 -16.90
N ASP A 36 -1.23 13.84 -16.65
CA ASP A 36 -1.40 15.23 -16.22
C ASP A 36 -1.00 15.47 -14.76
N LEU A 37 -0.93 14.43 -13.94
CA LEU A 37 -0.64 14.52 -12.50
C LEU A 37 0.67 13.88 -12.09
N PHE A 38 1.12 12.84 -12.78
CA PHE A 38 2.30 12.06 -12.39
C PHE A 38 3.45 12.25 -13.37
N LEU A 39 4.63 12.51 -12.83
CA LEU A 39 5.87 12.56 -13.60
C LEU A 39 6.37 11.13 -13.90
N PRO A 40 6.85 10.87 -15.13
CA PRO A 40 7.45 9.57 -15.46
C PRO A 40 8.75 9.35 -14.69
N ASP A 41 9.07 8.08 -14.41
CA ASP A 41 10.33 7.64 -13.78
C ASP A 41 10.64 8.28 -12.40
N HIS A 42 9.60 8.68 -11.68
CA HIS A 42 9.71 9.19 -10.32
C HIS A 42 9.19 8.17 -9.31
N THR A 43 9.45 8.42 -8.03
CA THR A 43 8.93 7.64 -6.91
C THR A 43 8.24 8.54 -5.91
N LYS A 44 7.20 8.03 -5.26
CA LYS A 44 6.47 8.77 -4.22
C LYS A 44 7.36 9.11 -3.03
N TYR A 45 8.25 8.19 -2.66
CA TYR A 45 9.19 8.34 -1.55
C TYR A 45 10.62 8.07 -2.02
N ALA A 46 11.55 8.86 -1.52
CA ALA A 46 12.97 8.61 -1.69
C ALA A 46 13.51 7.69 -0.58
N ALA A 47 14.64 7.04 -0.82
CA ALA A 47 15.25 6.13 0.16
C ALA A 47 15.46 6.75 1.56
N PRO A 48 15.94 8.00 1.71
CA PRO A 48 16.08 8.63 3.02
C PRO A 48 14.74 8.85 3.74
N GLU A 49 13.66 9.11 3.00
CA GLU A 49 12.32 9.25 3.57
C GLU A 49 11.81 7.92 4.11
N ILE A 50 11.95 6.83 3.33
CA ILE A 50 11.57 5.49 3.77
C ILE A 50 12.34 5.10 5.02
N LYS A 51 13.64 5.39 5.07
CA LYS A 51 14.47 5.14 6.26
C LYS A 51 13.94 5.85 7.51
N ARG A 52 13.46 7.10 7.37
CA ARG A 52 12.80 7.82 8.47
C ARG A 52 11.47 7.20 8.84
N MET A 53 10.65 6.84 7.85
CA MET A 53 9.33 6.25 8.04
C MET A 53 9.39 4.91 8.81
N LEU A 54 10.43 4.11 8.60
CA LEU A 54 10.65 2.86 9.33
C LEU A 54 10.77 3.05 10.86
N ARG A 55 11.07 4.25 11.32
CA ARG A 55 11.24 4.59 12.74
C ARG A 55 10.01 5.24 13.37
N LEU A 56 8.98 5.55 12.56
CA LEU A 56 7.77 6.20 13.05
C LEU A 56 6.79 5.16 13.59
N HIS A 57 6.24 5.41 14.78
CA HIS A 57 5.31 4.50 15.45
C HIS A 57 3.89 4.50 14.84
N ASP A 58 3.57 5.50 14.02
CA ASP A 58 2.29 5.63 13.31
C ASP A 58 2.36 5.15 11.84
N THR A 59 3.47 4.55 11.46
CA THR A 59 3.72 4.04 10.12
C THR A 59 3.91 2.54 10.15
N VAL A 60 3.21 1.85 9.27
CA VAL A 60 3.33 0.40 9.06
C VAL A 60 3.84 0.17 7.64
N ILE A 61 5.00 -0.44 7.51
CA ILE A 61 5.57 -0.85 6.23
C ILE A 61 5.78 -2.35 6.26
N LEU A 62 5.03 -3.07 5.42
CA LEU A 62 5.13 -4.51 5.25
C LEU A 62 5.80 -4.84 3.92
N VAL A 63 6.55 -5.92 3.89
CA VAL A 63 7.10 -6.52 2.69
C VAL A 63 6.74 -8.00 2.62
N ALA A 64 6.47 -8.46 1.41
CA ALA A 64 6.34 -9.87 1.10
C ALA A 64 7.65 -10.33 0.46
N VAL A 65 8.26 -11.35 1.00
CA VAL A 65 9.54 -11.89 0.54
C VAL A 65 9.44 -13.36 0.20
N ASP A 66 10.19 -13.78 -0.82
CA ASP A 66 10.33 -15.20 -1.18
C ASP A 66 11.30 -15.92 -0.26
N ALA A 67 11.53 -17.22 -0.52
CA ALA A 67 12.44 -18.05 0.25
C ALA A 67 13.90 -17.57 0.19
N GLN A 68 14.28 -16.80 -0.84
CA GLN A 68 15.61 -16.22 -1.01
C GLN A 68 15.73 -14.83 -0.37
N GLY A 69 14.64 -14.30 0.18
CA GLY A 69 14.59 -12.98 0.82
C GLY A 69 14.39 -11.83 -0.16
N LEU A 70 14.08 -12.10 -1.42
CA LEU A 70 13.74 -11.06 -2.39
C LEU A 70 12.38 -10.46 -2.09
N VAL A 71 12.29 -9.14 -2.01
CA VAL A 71 11.03 -8.43 -1.85
C VAL A 71 10.23 -8.48 -3.15
N LEU A 72 9.06 -9.09 -3.09
CA LEU A 72 8.12 -9.26 -4.21
C LEU A 72 6.99 -8.23 -4.20
N GLY A 73 6.79 -7.57 -3.08
CA GLY A 73 5.77 -6.54 -2.92
C GLY A 73 5.87 -5.85 -1.57
N TYR A 74 5.20 -4.72 -1.45
CA TYR A 74 5.14 -3.95 -0.21
C TYR A 74 3.73 -3.39 0.04
N LEU A 75 3.51 -2.99 1.28
CA LEU A 75 2.35 -2.21 1.69
C LEU A 75 2.81 -1.12 2.65
N PHE A 76 2.46 0.14 2.35
CA PHE A 76 2.62 1.29 3.23
C PHE A 76 1.27 1.66 3.85
N ALA A 77 1.21 1.83 5.15
CA ALA A 77 0.02 2.30 5.84
C ALA A 77 0.36 3.27 6.98
N PHE A 78 -0.55 4.19 7.22
CA PHE A 78 -0.47 5.15 8.31
C PHE A 78 -1.61 4.97 9.30
N LEU A 79 -1.28 5.02 10.59
CA LEU A 79 -2.27 5.05 11.66
C LEU A 79 -2.74 6.49 11.85
N LYS A 80 -4.05 6.68 11.85
CA LYS A 80 -4.68 7.98 12.04
C LYS A 80 -5.62 7.94 13.22
N GLN A 81 -5.51 8.91 14.12
CA GLN A 81 -6.52 9.14 15.14
C GLN A 81 -7.55 10.13 14.60
N ILE A 82 -8.76 9.65 14.33
CA ILE A 82 -9.85 10.48 13.84
C ILE A 82 -10.54 11.13 15.04
N ARG A 83 -10.57 12.46 15.06
CA ARG A 83 -11.22 13.28 16.08
C ARG A 83 -11.86 14.51 15.43
N GLY A 84 -12.90 15.02 16.04
CA GLY A 84 -13.60 16.23 15.61
C GLY A 84 -14.91 16.35 16.40
N ASP A 85 -15.45 17.56 16.49
CA ASP A 85 -16.65 17.84 17.28
C ASP A 85 -17.91 17.10 16.79
N ASN A 86 -17.92 16.77 15.49
CA ASN A 86 -19.01 16.05 14.82
C ASN A 86 -18.62 14.64 14.39
N LEU A 87 -17.48 14.11 14.85
CA LEU A 87 -16.95 12.82 14.41
C LEU A 87 -16.91 11.84 15.59
N VAL A 88 -17.20 10.57 15.29
CA VAL A 88 -16.91 9.48 16.22
C VAL A 88 -15.40 9.31 16.33
N SER A 89 -14.88 9.47 17.55
CA SER A 89 -13.44 9.28 17.80
C SER A 89 -13.06 7.83 17.57
N ARG A 90 -12.07 7.59 16.72
CA ARG A 90 -11.61 6.25 16.38
C ARG A 90 -10.19 6.25 15.84
N ARG A 91 -9.51 5.12 15.92
CA ARG A 91 -8.28 4.88 15.19
C ARG A 91 -8.61 4.25 13.83
N SER A 92 -7.96 4.72 12.79
CA SER A 92 -8.09 4.22 11.42
C SER A 92 -6.71 3.90 10.86
N MET A 93 -6.60 2.84 10.07
CA MET A 93 -5.42 2.57 9.26
C MET A 93 -5.69 3.03 7.83
N HIS A 94 -4.83 3.87 7.28
CA HIS A 94 -4.90 4.28 5.89
C HIS A 94 -3.80 3.62 5.08
N ILE A 95 -4.16 2.74 4.16
CA ILE A 95 -3.22 2.17 3.20
C ILE A 95 -2.89 3.25 2.18
N ASP A 96 -1.63 3.69 2.21
CA ASP A 96 -1.13 4.73 1.34
C ASP A 96 -0.70 4.19 -0.02
N ASP A 97 -0.14 2.99 -0.05
CA ASP A 97 0.32 2.33 -1.25
C ASP A 97 0.46 0.82 -1.05
N LEU A 98 0.13 0.06 -2.08
CA LEU A 98 0.36 -1.38 -2.18
C LEU A 98 0.84 -1.71 -3.58
N CYS A 99 2.00 -2.33 -3.69
CA CYS A 99 2.58 -2.74 -4.95
C CYS A 99 3.06 -4.18 -4.91
N VAL A 100 2.79 -4.90 -5.97
CA VAL A 100 3.35 -6.23 -6.23
C VAL A 100 4.17 -6.15 -7.50
N ASP A 101 5.37 -6.72 -7.48
CA ASP A 101 6.24 -6.79 -8.65
C ASP A 101 5.45 -7.32 -9.86
N ALA A 102 5.56 -6.61 -10.98
CA ALA A 102 4.88 -6.97 -12.22
C ALA A 102 5.18 -8.42 -12.66
N ALA A 103 6.37 -8.93 -12.36
CA ALA A 103 6.79 -10.29 -12.70
C ALA A 103 6.02 -11.39 -11.94
N VAL A 104 5.41 -11.06 -10.79
CA VAL A 104 4.74 -12.03 -9.90
C VAL A 104 3.30 -11.63 -9.57
N ARG A 105 2.67 -10.77 -10.35
CA ARG A 105 1.26 -10.43 -10.17
C ARG A 105 0.36 -11.68 -10.30
N HIS A 106 -0.80 -11.62 -9.62
CA HIS A 106 -1.76 -12.73 -9.56
C HIS A 106 -1.26 -14.02 -8.88
N SER A 107 -0.13 -13.95 -8.16
CA SER A 107 0.44 -15.07 -7.40
C SER A 107 0.00 -15.10 -5.92
N GLY A 108 -0.89 -14.18 -5.50
CA GLY A 108 -1.37 -14.09 -4.13
C GLY A 108 -0.54 -13.19 -3.21
N VAL A 109 0.54 -12.59 -3.69
CA VAL A 109 1.40 -11.67 -2.89
C VAL A 109 0.60 -10.49 -2.33
N GLY A 110 -0.20 -9.82 -3.15
CA GLY A 110 -1.03 -8.69 -2.72
C GLY A 110 -2.05 -9.08 -1.66
N ARG A 111 -2.68 -10.24 -1.82
CA ARG A 111 -3.62 -10.80 -0.85
C ARG A 111 -2.93 -11.03 0.51
N ARG A 112 -1.76 -11.64 0.55
CA ARG A 112 -1.02 -11.90 1.78
C ARG A 112 -0.60 -10.61 2.49
N LEU A 113 -0.17 -9.60 1.74
CA LEU A 113 0.13 -8.27 2.29
C LEU A 113 -1.11 -7.64 2.93
N LEU A 114 -2.25 -7.70 2.25
CA LEU A 114 -3.50 -7.13 2.74
C LEU A 114 -4.01 -7.88 3.99
N GLU A 115 -3.97 -9.21 3.99
CA GLU A 115 -4.33 -10.04 5.15
C GLU A 115 -3.49 -9.66 6.39
N GLN A 116 -2.18 -9.47 6.22
CA GLN A 116 -1.29 -9.06 7.31
C GLN A 116 -1.60 -7.62 7.78
N ALA A 117 -1.94 -6.72 6.87
CA ALA A 117 -2.35 -5.37 7.24
C ALA A 117 -3.66 -5.36 8.05
N VAL A 118 -4.63 -6.19 7.67
CA VAL A 118 -5.90 -6.37 8.41
C VAL A 118 -5.63 -6.90 9.82
N GLU A 119 -4.76 -7.89 9.96
CA GLU A 119 -4.36 -8.42 11.26
C GLU A 119 -3.69 -7.34 12.11
N CYS A 120 -2.72 -6.60 11.56
CA CYS A 120 -2.07 -5.48 12.25
C CYS A 120 -3.08 -4.42 12.69
N ALA A 121 -4.01 -4.03 11.83
CA ALA A 121 -5.04 -3.04 12.15
C ALA A 121 -5.90 -3.48 13.32
N GLY A 122 -6.31 -4.76 13.35
CA GLY A 122 -7.06 -5.35 14.47
C GLY A 122 -6.28 -5.31 15.78
N GLN A 123 -5.01 -5.72 15.75
CA GLN A 123 -4.13 -5.71 16.93
C GLN A 123 -3.87 -4.28 17.45
N LEU A 124 -3.84 -3.30 16.56
CA LEU A 124 -3.63 -1.88 16.90
C LEU A 124 -4.93 -1.16 17.30
N GLY A 125 -6.06 -1.86 17.37
CA GLY A 125 -7.34 -1.29 17.77
C GLY A 125 -7.95 -0.34 16.75
N CYS A 126 -7.64 -0.51 15.45
CA CYS A 126 -8.27 0.26 14.39
C CYS A 126 -9.72 -0.19 14.18
N ALA A 127 -10.62 0.76 14.00
CA ALA A 127 -12.02 0.51 13.70
C ALA A 127 -12.27 0.24 12.21
N ASP A 128 -11.41 0.77 11.35
CA ASP A 128 -11.50 0.63 9.90
C ASP A 128 -10.14 0.71 9.21
N ILE A 129 -10.11 0.29 7.95
CA ILE A 129 -9.00 0.49 7.02
C ILE A 129 -9.55 1.25 5.82
N THR A 130 -8.86 2.30 5.42
CA THR A 130 -9.22 3.12 4.25
C THR A 130 -8.08 3.14 3.25
N LEU A 131 -8.40 3.42 2.00
CA LEU A 131 -7.44 3.67 0.94
C LEU A 131 -8.07 4.54 -0.15
N ASN A 132 -7.22 5.10 -0.99
CA ASN A 132 -7.64 5.74 -2.23
C ASN A 132 -7.21 4.88 -3.42
N VAL A 133 -8.08 4.76 -4.40
CA VAL A 133 -7.77 4.11 -5.68
C VAL A 133 -8.17 5.04 -6.82
N TRP A 134 -7.30 5.16 -7.82
CA TRP A 134 -7.57 6.00 -8.98
C TRP A 134 -8.69 5.41 -9.83
N GLU A 135 -9.59 6.28 -10.26
CA GLU A 135 -10.57 5.92 -11.28
C GLU A 135 -9.86 5.45 -12.56
N GLY A 136 -10.32 4.35 -13.15
CA GLY A 136 -9.67 3.71 -14.29
C GLY A 136 -8.64 2.64 -13.95
N ASN A 137 -8.22 2.52 -12.68
CA ASN A 137 -7.39 1.41 -12.23
C ASN A 137 -8.27 0.21 -11.85
N GLU A 138 -8.85 -0.42 -12.86
CA GLU A 138 -9.84 -1.50 -12.69
C GLU A 138 -9.26 -2.73 -11.96
N ASP A 139 -8.00 -3.05 -12.17
CA ASP A 139 -7.33 -4.16 -11.50
C ASP A 139 -7.28 -3.91 -9.98
N ALA A 140 -6.88 -2.72 -9.56
CA ALA A 140 -6.84 -2.35 -8.15
C ALA A 140 -8.26 -2.26 -7.54
N ILE A 141 -9.20 -1.66 -8.25
CA ILE A 141 -10.60 -1.55 -7.81
C ILE A 141 -11.19 -2.94 -7.57
N SER A 142 -11.02 -3.85 -8.53
CA SER A 142 -11.50 -5.24 -8.42
C SER A 142 -10.81 -5.98 -7.29
N PHE A 143 -9.50 -5.82 -7.14
CA PHE A 143 -8.73 -6.42 -6.07
C PHE A 143 -9.29 -6.03 -4.69
N TYR A 144 -9.46 -4.75 -4.42
CA TYR A 144 -9.95 -4.29 -3.12
C TYR A 144 -11.41 -4.68 -2.87
N ARG A 145 -12.28 -4.60 -3.88
CA ARG A 145 -13.67 -5.07 -3.76
C ARG A 145 -13.76 -6.54 -3.39
N ASN A 146 -12.94 -7.39 -4.02
CA ASN A 146 -12.89 -8.82 -3.74
C ASN A 146 -12.37 -9.15 -2.34
N HIS A 147 -11.72 -8.18 -1.68
CA HIS A 147 -11.21 -8.31 -0.31
C HIS A 147 -12.04 -7.53 0.72
N GLY A 148 -13.29 -7.19 0.40
CA GLY A 148 -14.25 -6.64 1.35
C GLY A 148 -14.27 -5.11 1.46
N PHE A 149 -13.53 -4.39 0.60
CA PHE A 149 -13.61 -2.94 0.56
C PHE A 149 -14.82 -2.48 -0.24
N ALA A 150 -15.47 -1.43 0.25
CA ALA A 150 -16.59 -0.75 -0.40
C ALA A 150 -16.30 0.74 -0.54
N PRO A 151 -16.83 1.40 -1.56
CA PRO A 151 -16.69 2.85 -1.70
C PRO A 151 -17.22 3.58 -0.46
N LYS A 152 -16.45 4.53 0.06
CA LYS A 152 -16.79 5.34 1.23
C LYS A 152 -17.17 6.77 0.84
N SER A 153 -16.44 7.35 -0.10
CA SER A 153 -16.65 8.71 -0.61
C SER A 153 -16.12 8.83 -2.02
N HIS A 154 -16.47 9.89 -2.70
CA HIS A 154 -15.96 10.22 -4.02
C HIS A 154 -15.27 11.57 -3.99
N ILE A 155 -14.09 11.66 -4.62
CA ILE A 155 -13.42 12.92 -4.91
C ILE A 155 -13.75 13.26 -6.37
N LEU A 156 -14.32 14.41 -6.59
CA LEU A 156 -14.65 14.93 -7.91
C LEU A 156 -13.68 16.04 -8.27
N GLU A 157 -13.29 16.13 -9.53
CA GLU A 157 -12.47 17.24 -10.02
C GLU A 157 -13.11 17.94 -11.21
N MET A 158 -12.84 19.23 -11.33
CA MET A 158 -13.15 20.03 -12.52
C MET A 158 -11.85 20.68 -12.96
N LYS A 159 -11.40 20.40 -14.17
CA LYS A 159 -10.24 21.10 -14.76
C LYS A 159 -10.67 22.48 -15.25
N LEU A 160 -9.87 23.49 -14.95
CA LEU A 160 -10.09 24.88 -15.35
C LEU A 160 -9.23 25.26 -16.55
#